data_a305c1196103a0866805d5bfc421b7d6
#
_entry.id   a305c1196103a0866805d5bfc421b7d6
#
_cell.length_a   1.000
_cell.length_b   1.000
_cell.length_c   1.000
_cell.angle_alpha   90.00
_cell.angle_beta   90.00
_cell.angle_gamma   90.00
#
_symmetry.space_group_name_H-M   'P 1'
#
loop_
_entity.id
_entity.type
_entity.pdbx_description
1 polymer ?
#
loop_
_entity_poly.entity_id
_entity_poly.type
_entity_poly.pdbx_seq_one_letter_code
_entity_poly.pdbx_strand_id
1 'polypeptide(L)'
;MPARYEYVLTEKGLDLYPVIATLLAWGDKYLSGTDGPPALTVHADCGRVTTAKTVCAECGGELNAGNAIHVRGLGAKPGPGTALIGDYIVGVTRASP
;
A
#
# COMPACT_ATOMS: atom_id res chain seq x y z
N MET A 1 -0.06 9.95 -36.81
CA MET A 1 0.36 9.36 -35.54
C MET A 1 0.41 10.43 -34.48
N PRO A 2 -0.35 10.31 -33.42
CA PRO A 2 -0.26 11.27 -32.34
C PRO A 2 1.14 11.26 -31.72
N ALA A 3 1.52 12.38 -31.14
CA ALA A 3 2.81 12.50 -30.48
C ALA A 3 2.88 11.54 -29.28
N ARG A 4 4.01 10.90 -29.13
CA ARG A 4 4.26 10.05 -27.98
C ARG A 4 4.87 10.91 -26.88
N TYR A 5 4.26 10.85 -25.70
CA TYR A 5 4.76 11.55 -24.54
C TYR A 5 5.45 10.59 -23.61
N GLU A 6 6.65 10.93 -23.20
CA GLU A 6 7.37 10.19 -22.17
C GLU A 6 7.35 11.01 -20.90
N TYR A 7 7.04 10.34 -19.79
CA TYR A 7 7.00 10.99 -18.49
C TYR A 7 8.15 10.48 -17.66
N VAL A 8 8.99 11.40 -17.21
CA VAL A 8 10.08 11.08 -16.31
C VAL A 8 9.62 11.41 -14.90
N LEU A 9 9.55 10.39 -14.06
CA LEU A 9 9.11 10.56 -12.68
C LEU A 9 10.25 11.05 -11.81
N THR A 10 9.92 11.94 -10.87
CA THR A 10 10.84 12.34 -9.82
C THR A 10 11.03 11.18 -8.84
N GLU A 11 12.03 11.28 -7.96
CA GLU A 11 12.21 10.31 -6.88
C GLU A 11 10.94 10.14 -6.05
N LYS A 12 10.29 11.25 -5.73
CA LYS A 12 9.01 11.23 -4.99
C LYS A 12 7.93 10.45 -5.76
N GLY A 13 7.86 10.63 -7.08
CA GLY A 13 6.91 9.90 -7.92
C GLY A 13 7.21 8.42 -7.99
N LEU A 14 8.50 8.06 -8.08
CA LEU A 14 8.91 6.65 -8.08
C LEU A 14 8.59 5.99 -6.74
N ASP A 15 8.75 6.71 -5.65
CA ASP A 15 8.45 6.20 -4.30
C ASP A 15 6.96 5.96 -4.09
N LEU A 16 6.12 6.51 -4.94
CA LEU A 16 4.68 6.25 -4.91
C LEU A 16 4.31 4.89 -5.51
N TYR A 17 5.19 4.28 -6.29
CA TYR A 17 4.88 3.00 -6.93
C TYR A 17 4.40 1.91 -5.97
N PRO A 18 5.00 1.72 -4.78
CA PRO A 18 4.51 0.72 -3.84
C PRO A 18 3.04 0.89 -3.45
N VAL A 19 2.58 2.14 -3.34
CA VAL A 19 1.16 2.43 -3.04
C VAL A 19 0.28 1.96 -4.19
N ILE A 20 0.70 2.26 -5.42
CA ILE A 20 -0.05 1.85 -6.62
C ILE A 20 -0.05 0.33 -6.76
N ALA A 21 1.09 -0.31 -6.51
CA ALA A 21 1.21 -1.77 -6.61
C ALA A 21 0.30 -2.49 -5.60
N THR A 22 0.21 -1.99 -4.38
CA THR A 22 -0.68 -2.57 -3.37
C THR A 22 -2.14 -2.30 -3.69
N LEU A 23 -2.45 -1.14 -4.26
CA LEU A 23 -3.81 -0.82 -4.69
C LEU A 23 -4.24 -1.72 -5.84
N LEU A 24 -3.35 -2.01 -6.78
CA LEU A 24 -3.62 -2.97 -7.86
C LEU A 24 -3.90 -4.36 -7.31
N ALA A 25 -3.10 -4.82 -6.34
CA ALA A 25 -3.32 -6.12 -5.72
C ALA A 25 -4.70 -6.21 -5.07
N TRP A 26 -5.11 -5.15 -4.38
CA TRP A 26 -6.43 -5.07 -3.77
C TRP A 26 -7.54 -5.09 -4.83
N GLY A 27 -7.37 -4.30 -5.89
CA GLY A 27 -8.36 -4.23 -6.97
C GLY A 27 -8.51 -5.55 -7.70
N ASP A 28 -7.41 -6.24 -7.95
CA ASP A 28 -7.42 -7.55 -8.63
C ASP A 28 -8.15 -8.59 -7.79
N LYS A 29 -7.99 -8.54 -6.47
CA LYS A 29 -8.64 -9.49 -5.57
C LYS A 29 -10.16 -9.27 -5.49
N TYR A 30 -10.61 -8.03 -5.49
CA TYR A 30 -12.01 -7.72 -5.18
C TYR A 30 -12.82 -7.18 -6.35
N LEU A 31 -12.20 -6.65 -7.40
CA LEU A 31 -12.88 -5.94 -8.47
C LEU A 31 -12.65 -6.51 -9.87
N SER A 32 -11.83 -7.55 -10.04
CA SER A 32 -11.48 -8.03 -11.37
C SER A 32 -12.56 -8.91 -12.03
N GLY A 33 -13.54 -9.39 -11.28
CA GLY A 33 -14.60 -10.20 -11.83
C GLY A 33 -14.14 -11.61 -12.23
N THR A 34 -14.97 -12.28 -13.06
CA THR A 34 -14.75 -13.68 -13.45
C THR A 34 -13.64 -13.86 -14.48
N ASP A 35 -13.34 -12.82 -15.25
CA ASP A 35 -12.29 -12.88 -16.28
C ASP A 35 -10.89 -12.71 -15.70
N GLY A 36 -10.80 -12.36 -14.43
CA GLY A 36 -9.53 -12.13 -13.77
C GLY A 36 -8.95 -10.75 -14.04
N PRO A 37 -7.74 -10.47 -13.53
CA PRO A 37 -7.14 -9.16 -13.67
C PRO A 37 -6.76 -8.84 -15.12
N PRO A 38 -6.97 -7.59 -15.56
CA PRO A 38 -6.67 -7.20 -16.94
C PRO A 38 -5.17 -7.11 -17.24
N ALA A 39 -4.34 -7.01 -16.22
CA ALA A 39 -2.89 -6.96 -16.35
C ALA A 39 -2.24 -7.72 -15.21
N LEU A 40 -1.10 -8.32 -15.49
CA LEU A 40 -0.33 -9.05 -14.49
C LEU A 40 0.99 -8.34 -14.22
N THR A 41 1.43 -8.38 -12.97
CA THR A 41 2.73 -7.85 -12.59
C THR A 41 3.75 -8.97 -12.61
N VAL A 42 4.87 -8.74 -13.29
CA VAL A 42 6.00 -9.66 -13.31
C VAL A 42 7.16 -9.00 -12.58
N HIS A 43 7.74 -9.71 -11.62
CA HIS A 43 8.93 -9.22 -10.95
C HIS A 43 10.12 -9.51 -11.85
N ALA A 44 10.75 -8.46 -12.37
CA ALA A 44 11.81 -8.61 -13.37
C ALA A 44 13.00 -9.43 -12.86
N ASP A 45 13.32 -9.30 -11.58
CA ASP A 45 14.47 -9.98 -11.00
C ASP A 45 14.32 -11.51 -10.95
N CYS A 46 13.12 -12.01 -10.72
CA CYS A 46 12.86 -13.45 -10.67
C CYS A 46 12.04 -13.97 -11.84
N GLY A 47 11.47 -13.09 -12.66
CA GLY A 47 10.68 -13.45 -13.84
C GLY A 47 9.30 -14.05 -13.54
N ARG A 48 8.85 -13.99 -12.30
CA ARG A 48 7.56 -14.61 -11.91
C ARG A 48 6.44 -13.61 -11.88
N VAL A 49 5.25 -14.08 -12.23
CA VAL A 49 4.01 -13.34 -12.00
C VAL A 49 3.80 -13.27 -10.50
N THR A 50 3.49 -12.08 -10.01
CA THR A 50 3.39 -11.85 -8.57
C THR A 50 2.41 -10.73 -8.26
N THR A 51 2.20 -10.50 -6.99
CA THR A 51 1.46 -9.34 -6.47
C THR A 51 2.30 -8.66 -5.39
N ALA A 52 2.01 -7.39 -5.15
CA ALA A 52 2.69 -6.65 -4.11
C ALA A 52 2.21 -7.08 -2.72
N LYS A 53 3.13 -7.12 -1.77
CA LYS A 53 2.83 -7.31 -0.35
C LYS A 53 3.48 -6.22 0.46
N THR A 54 2.82 -5.83 1.54
CA THR A 54 3.40 -4.88 2.49
C THR A 54 4.17 -5.65 3.55
N VAL A 55 5.42 -5.29 3.73
CA VAL A 55 6.28 -5.96 4.70
C VAL A 55 6.93 -4.95 5.63
N CYS A 56 7.29 -5.42 6.81
CA CYS A 56 8.04 -4.62 7.77
C CYS A 56 9.45 -4.37 7.26
N ALA A 57 9.87 -3.11 7.23
CA ALA A 57 11.21 -2.77 6.76
C ALA A 57 12.32 -3.31 7.68
N GLU A 58 12.00 -3.57 8.94
CA GLU A 58 13.00 -4.04 9.92
C GLU A 58 13.18 -5.54 9.89
N CYS A 59 12.09 -6.31 9.93
CA CYS A 59 12.19 -7.77 10.03
C CYS A 59 11.77 -8.52 8.77
N GLY A 60 11.16 -7.82 7.79
CA GLY A 60 10.70 -8.44 6.56
C GLY A 60 9.40 -9.22 6.66
N GLY A 61 8.82 -9.32 7.85
CA GLY A 61 7.55 -10.00 8.04
C GLY A 61 6.39 -9.20 7.48
N GLU A 62 5.28 -9.86 7.20
CA GLU A 62 4.10 -9.20 6.67
C GLU A 62 3.56 -8.16 7.64
N LEU A 63 3.26 -6.99 7.12
CA LEU A 63 2.65 -5.90 7.88
C LEU A 63 1.21 -5.74 7.43
N ASN A 64 0.26 -5.90 8.36
CA ASN A 64 -1.16 -5.83 8.06
C ASN A 64 -1.93 -5.15 9.19
N ALA A 65 -3.23 -4.98 9.00
CA ALA A 65 -4.07 -4.31 9.98
C ALA A 65 -4.15 -5.03 11.32
N GLY A 66 -3.86 -6.34 11.34
CA GLY A 66 -3.91 -7.13 12.56
C GLY A 66 -2.66 -7.03 13.42
N ASN A 67 -1.54 -6.58 12.86
CA ASN A 67 -0.27 -6.53 13.58
C ASN A 67 0.44 -5.17 13.53
N ALA A 68 -0.15 -4.18 12.89
CA ALA A 68 0.41 -2.83 12.86
C ALA A 68 -0.18 -2.01 14.00
N ILE A 69 0.70 -1.37 14.76
CA ILE A 69 0.31 -0.49 15.87
C ILE A 69 0.86 0.89 15.57
N HIS A 70 0.00 1.89 15.64
CA HIS A 70 0.40 3.26 15.39
C HIS A 70 0.54 4.01 16.70
N VAL A 71 1.76 4.49 16.96
CA VAL A 71 2.05 5.26 18.16
C VAL A 71 2.30 6.71 17.79
N ARG A 72 2.18 7.60 18.77
CA ARG A 72 2.34 9.02 18.52
C ARG A 72 3.79 9.36 18.15
N GLY A 73 3.94 10.04 17.02
CA GLY A 73 5.22 10.61 16.63
C GLY A 73 5.36 12.05 17.10
N LEU A 74 6.50 12.64 16.87
CA LEU A 74 6.80 14.01 17.32
C LEU A 74 5.87 15.06 16.71
N GLY A 75 5.33 14.81 15.52
CA GLY A 75 4.44 15.73 14.85
C GLY A 75 2.96 15.56 15.17
N ALA A 76 2.62 14.70 16.13
CA ALA A 76 1.22 14.40 16.41
C ALA A 76 0.49 15.58 17.06
N LYS A 77 -0.72 15.86 16.56
CA LYS A 77 -1.60 16.90 17.09
C LYS A 77 -3.01 16.34 17.15
N PRO A 78 -3.82 16.72 18.15
CA PRO A 78 -5.22 16.34 18.19
C PRO A 78 -5.94 16.91 16.95
N GLY A 79 -6.84 16.13 16.36
CA GLY A 79 -7.59 16.55 15.21
C GLY A 79 -8.81 15.67 14.97
N PRO A 80 -9.68 16.07 14.04
CA PRO A 80 -10.85 15.28 13.70
C PRO A 80 -10.45 13.88 13.22
N GLY A 81 -11.13 12.86 13.72
CA GLY A 81 -10.89 11.48 13.32
C GLY A 81 -9.70 10.82 13.97
N THR A 82 -9.01 11.52 14.86
CA THR A 82 -7.84 10.97 15.57
C THR A 82 -8.07 11.06 17.08
N ALA A 83 -7.95 9.93 17.76
CA ALA A 83 -7.97 9.88 19.22
C ALA A 83 -6.58 9.47 19.71
N LEU A 84 -6.10 10.17 20.74
CA LEU A 84 -4.83 9.86 21.38
C LEU A 84 -5.12 9.17 22.71
N ILE A 85 -4.52 7.99 22.91
CA ILE A 85 -4.62 7.24 24.17
C ILE A 85 -3.18 6.95 24.60
N GLY A 86 -2.72 7.70 25.61
CA GLY A 86 -1.31 7.61 25.99
C GLY A 86 -0.42 7.95 24.82
N ASP A 87 0.43 7.01 24.39
CA ASP A 87 1.33 7.18 23.27
C ASP A 87 0.79 6.63 21.96
N TYR A 88 -0.44 6.12 21.95
CA TYR A 88 -1.03 5.48 20.77
C TYR A 88 -2.00 6.41 20.05
N ILE A 89 -2.00 6.32 18.73
CA ILE A 89 -2.99 6.99 17.89
C ILE A 89 -3.97 5.92 17.42
N VAL A 90 -5.24 6.11 17.78
CA VAL A 90 -6.30 5.18 17.38
C VAL A 90 -7.10 5.84 16.24
N GLY A 91 -6.83 5.45 15.02
CA GLY A 91 -7.52 6.00 13.85
C GLY A 91 -8.13 4.93 12.95
N VAL A 92 -7.68 3.69 13.08
CA VAL A 92 -8.18 2.58 12.29
C VAL A 92 -8.49 1.42 13.21
N THR A 93 -9.71 0.92 13.11
CA THR A 93 -10.16 -0.23 13.88
C THR A 93 -10.52 -1.34 12.91
N ARG A 94 -10.00 -2.54 13.17
CA ARG A 94 -10.37 -3.70 12.36
C ARG A 94 -11.80 -4.09 12.66
N ALA A 95 -12.63 -4.13 11.62
CA ALA A 95 -14.00 -4.59 11.76
C ALA A 95 -14.03 -6.08 12.05
N SER A 96 -14.88 -6.50 12.98
CA SER A 96 -15.15 -7.91 13.18
C SER A 96 -16.03 -8.43 12.06
N PRO A 97 -15.75 -9.63 11.55
CA PRO A 97 -16.60 -10.24 10.53
C PRO A 97 -18.01 -10.56 11.06
#